data_67c70afe665ff8efa056f6d44839462f
#
_entry.id   67c70afe665ff8efa056f6d44839462f
#
_cell.length_a   1.000
_cell.length_b   1.000
_cell.length_c   1.000
_cell.angle_alpha   90.00
_cell.angle_beta   90.00
_cell.angle_gamma   90.00
#
_symmetry.space_group_name_H-M   'P 1'
#
loop_
_entity.id
_entity.type
_entity.pdbx_description
1 polymer ?
#
loop_
_entity_poly.entity_id
_entity_poly.type
_entity_poly.pdbx_seq_one_letter_code
_entity_poly.pdbx_strand_id
1 'polypeptide(L)'
;MARSVSFCHDDEVRARYLFLISVVAAVLLAWAGDTALAARTERRLAEHLPAGTEVYVGGFPFVGNYVREDIPDMYIAFNDINYPPWGLLRISQNFLGVNTTVERLNQGELAGSMAKQVRTRINVDAVSIGAALGIPDVELMHPYDISPRGGDSAEVVLRGTPEQIGQRYAVLAHIRLDNGVFQLIPHHLIDAPPGVDAELLAPFRWSFDTRELPLPQQADAVAYSGGSLVFECTQRSVPVEVGPLYPNIEKAQY
;
A
#
# COMPACT_ATOMS: atom_id res chain seq x y z
N MET A 1 -58.11 10.26 48.35
CA MET A 1 -56.79 9.63 48.58
C MET A 1 -56.30 8.98 47.29
N ALA A 2 -55.85 9.73 46.28
CA ALA A 2 -55.31 9.19 45.03
C ALA A 2 -54.53 10.28 44.24
N ARG A 3 -53.42 10.79 44.77
CA ARG A 3 -52.57 11.76 44.03
C ARG A 3 -51.05 11.66 44.34
N SER A 4 -50.60 10.65 45.05
CA SER A 4 -49.17 10.55 45.45
C SER A 4 -48.35 9.48 44.72
N VAL A 5 -48.95 8.67 43.82
CA VAL A 5 -48.25 7.56 43.18
C VAL A 5 -47.65 7.97 41.82
N SER A 6 -48.17 9.05 41.16
CA SER A 6 -47.72 9.46 39.82
C SER A 6 -46.38 10.22 39.81
N PHE A 7 -45.99 10.87 40.94
CA PHE A 7 -44.79 11.71 40.99
C PHE A 7 -43.47 10.91 41.09
N CYS A 8 -43.48 9.76 41.75
CA CYS A 8 -42.30 8.91 41.90
C CYS A 8 -41.88 8.21 40.60
N HIS A 9 -42.80 7.95 39.67
CA HIS A 9 -42.49 7.22 38.42
C HIS A 9 -41.80 8.09 37.39
N ASP A 10 -42.14 9.36 37.33
CA ASP A 10 -41.52 10.33 36.39
C ASP A 10 -40.06 10.66 36.76
N ASP A 11 -39.73 10.69 38.05
CA ASP A 11 -38.35 10.95 38.51
C ASP A 11 -37.43 9.75 38.28
N GLU A 12 -37.90 8.52 38.44
CA GLU A 12 -37.13 7.32 38.07
C GLU A 12 -36.86 7.24 36.56
N VAL A 13 -37.82 7.58 35.73
CA VAL A 13 -37.67 7.57 34.26
C VAL A 13 -36.66 8.65 33.83
N ARG A 14 -36.73 9.85 34.41
CA ARG A 14 -35.75 10.93 34.11
C ARG A 14 -34.35 10.55 34.59
N ALA A 15 -34.20 9.93 35.77
CA ALA A 15 -32.90 9.47 36.26
C ALA A 15 -32.27 8.41 35.35
N ARG A 16 -33.07 7.48 34.82
CA ARG A 16 -32.61 6.47 33.83
C ARG A 16 -32.17 7.10 32.52
N TYR A 17 -32.90 8.09 31.97
CA TYR A 17 -32.49 8.81 30.77
C TYR A 17 -31.22 9.62 31.01
N LEU A 18 -31.08 10.32 32.12
CA LEU A 18 -29.85 11.04 32.44
C LEU A 18 -28.65 10.12 32.60
N PHE A 19 -28.85 8.96 33.22
CA PHE A 19 -27.80 7.92 33.31
C PHE A 19 -27.40 7.41 31.93
N LEU A 20 -28.36 7.07 31.05
CA LEU A 20 -28.08 6.64 29.68
C LEU A 20 -27.33 7.70 28.88
N ILE A 21 -27.76 8.96 28.98
CA ILE A 21 -27.09 10.08 28.30
C ILE A 21 -25.66 10.23 28.83
N SER A 22 -25.43 10.12 30.12
CA SER A 22 -24.08 10.23 30.68
C SER A 22 -23.17 9.07 30.27
N VAL A 23 -23.69 7.86 30.17
CA VAL A 23 -22.94 6.69 29.67
C VAL A 23 -22.59 6.89 28.18
N VAL A 24 -23.55 7.29 27.36
CA VAL A 24 -23.30 7.57 25.93
C VAL A 24 -22.26 8.69 25.76
N ALA A 25 -22.38 9.76 26.53
CA ALA A 25 -21.42 10.86 26.51
C ALA A 25 -20.01 10.39 26.92
N ALA A 26 -19.91 9.56 27.97
CA ALA A 26 -18.62 8.99 28.38
C ALA A 26 -17.98 8.09 27.33
N VAL A 27 -18.77 7.26 26.65
CA VAL A 27 -18.31 6.41 25.55
C VAL A 27 -17.82 7.26 24.37
N LEU A 28 -18.55 8.30 23.98
CA LEU A 28 -18.16 9.21 22.90
C LEU A 28 -16.87 9.98 23.25
N LEU A 29 -16.72 10.43 24.48
CA LEU A 29 -15.49 11.08 24.94
C LEU A 29 -14.30 10.13 24.96
N ALA A 30 -14.49 8.89 25.41
CA ALA A 30 -13.45 7.87 25.37
C ALA A 30 -13.03 7.55 23.94
N TRP A 31 -14.00 7.40 23.03
CA TRP A 31 -13.74 7.17 21.62
C TRP A 31 -13.00 8.35 20.95
N ALA A 32 -13.43 9.59 21.22
CA ALA A 32 -12.78 10.78 20.72
C ALA A 32 -11.33 10.90 21.24
N GLY A 33 -11.11 10.61 22.52
CA GLY A 33 -9.77 10.61 23.11
C GLY A 33 -8.85 9.56 22.49
N ASP A 34 -9.36 8.35 22.27
CA ASP A 34 -8.64 7.24 21.63
C ASP A 34 -8.25 7.59 20.18
N THR A 35 -9.18 8.17 19.43
CA THR A 35 -8.94 8.62 18.06
C THR A 35 -7.91 9.78 18.02
N ALA A 36 -7.98 10.71 18.96
CA ALA A 36 -7.02 11.81 19.06
C ALA A 36 -5.60 11.31 19.38
N LEU A 37 -5.50 10.26 20.22
CA LEU A 37 -4.23 9.61 20.54
C LEU A 37 -3.62 8.94 19.29
N ALA A 38 -4.43 8.21 18.52
CA ALA A 38 -4.00 7.61 17.25
C ALA A 38 -3.46 8.68 16.29
N ALA A 39 -4.25 9.71 16.01
CA ALA A 39 -3.86 10.78 15.10
C ALA A 39 -2.60 11.54 15.56
N ARG A 40 -2.40 11.68 16.88
CA ARG A 40 -1.17 12.27 17.42
C ARG A 40 0.06 11.39 17.18
N THR A 41 -0.08 10.07 17.36
CA THR A 41 1.00 9.11 17.13
C THR A 41 1.37 9.06 15.67
N GLU A 42 0.40 8.97 14.75
CA GLU A 42 0.60 9.00 13.31
C GLU A 42 1.33 10.27 12.85
N ARG A 43 0.91 11.43 13.35
CA ARG A 43 1.57 12.71 13.05
C ARG A 43 3.02 12.74 13.50
N ARG A 44 3.32 12.26 14.70
CA ARG A 44 4.70 12.21 15.21
C ARG A 44 5.58 11.26 14.40
N LEU A 45 5.06 10.11 14.00
CA LEU A 45 5.77 9.20 13.10
C LEU A 45 6.03 9.88 11.75
N ALA A 46 5.03 10.56 11.19
CA ALA A 46 5.17 11.27 9.93
C ALA A 46 6.18 12.43 9.97
N GLU A 47 6.38 13.07 11.13
CA GLU A 47 7.38 14.15 11.30
C GLU A 47 8.83 13.69 11.08
N HIS A 48 9.11 12.39 11.24
CA HIS A 48 10.42 11.78 11.03
C HIS A 48 10.61 11.20 9.62
N LEU A 49 9.60 11.35 8.75
CA LEU A 49 9.57 10.76 7.41
C LEU A 49 9.58 11.86 6.34
N PRO A 50 9.95 11.53 5.09
CA PRO A 50 9.89 12.47 3.98
C PRO A 50 8.50 13.11 3.83
N ALA A 51 8.47 14.35 3.38
CA ALA A 51 7.21 15.06 3.15
C ALA A 51 6.31 14.28 2.16
N GLY A 52 5.00 14.23 2.45
CA GLY A 52 4.04 13.49 1.63
C GLY A 52 3.93 12.00 1.96
N THR A 53 4.61 11.53 3.00
CA THR A 53 4.46 10.15 3.49
C THR A 53 3.11 9.99 4.19
N GLU A 54 2.37 8.97 3.81
CA GLU A 54 1.14 8.55 4.49
C GLU A 54 1.49 7.55 5.60
N VAL A 55 1.00 7.81 6.81
CA VAL A 55 1.18 6.91 7.97
C VAL A 55 -0.17 6.59 8.55
N TYR A 56 -0.43 5.33 8.77
CA TYR A 56 -1.59 4.83 9.48
C TYR A 56 -1.14 3.83 10.55
N VAL A 57 -1.66 3.98 11.76
CA VAL A 57 -1.38 3.07 12.88
C VAL A 57 -2.69 2.46 13.37
N GLY A 58 -2.84 1.16 13.17
CA GLY A 58 -4.02 0.40 13.57
C GLY A 58 -4.05 0.04 15.05
N GLY A 59 -5.19 -0.52 15.44
CA GLY A 59 -5.48 -0.97 16.80
C GLY A 59 -6.72 -0.28 17.38
N PHE A 60 -7.61 -1.08 17.97
CA PHE A 60 -8.79 -0.55 18.68
C PHE A 60 -9.05 -1.35 19.96
N PRO A 61 -9.24 -0.69 21.10
CA PRO A 61 -8.94 0.73 21.32
C PRO A 61 -7.46 1.02 21.16
N PHE A 62 -7.11 2.20 20.60
CA PHE A 62 -5.74 2.58 20.29
C PHE A 62 -4.85 2.68 21.55
N VAL A 63 -5.42 3.11 22.66
CA VAL A 63 -4.75 3.10 23.98
C VAL A 63 -4.22 1.72 24.35
N GLY A 64 -4.82 0.65 23.82
CA GLY A 64 -4.35 -0.71 24.00
C GLY A 64 -2.96 -0.97 23.43
N ASN A 65 -2.53 -0.24 22.39
CA ASN A 65 -1.19 -0.34 21.83
C ASN A 65 -0.14 0.11 22.84
N TYR A 66 -0.44 1.16 23.59
CA TYR A 66 0.40 1.64 24.68
C TYR A 66 0.50 0.67 25.84
N VAL A 67 -0.62 0.04 26.22
CA VAL A 67 -0.66 -0.91 27.33
C VAL A 67 0.04 -2.22 27.00
N ARG A 68 -0.09 -2.69 25.76
CA ARG A 68 0.51 -3.95 25.30
C ARG A 68 1.90 -3.79 24.71
N GLU A 69 2.35 -2.56 24.46
CA GLU A 69 3.58 -2.26 23.75
C GLU A 69 3.69 -2.99 22.41
N ASP A 70 2.54 -3.13 21.72
CA ASP A 70 2.40 -3.85 20.46
C ASP A 70 1.42 -3.11 19.55
N ILE A 71 1.86 -2.82 18.32
CA ILE A 71 1.01 -2.26 17.26
C ILE A 71 0.58 -3.43 16.37
N PRO A 72 -0.71 -3.77 16.32
CA PRO A 72 -1.17 -4.93 15.53
C PRO A 72 -0.98 -4.75 14.04
N ASP A 73 -1.17 -3.53 13.52
CA ASP A 73 -1.05 -3.18 12.11
C ASP A 73 -0.58 -1.74 11.96
N MET A 74 0.37 -1.52 11.04
CA MET A 74 0.83 -0.19 10.68
C MET A 74 1.12 -0.15 9.18
N TYR A 75 0.70 0.93 8.53
CA TYR A 75 0.91 1.14 7.12
C TYR A 75 1.64 2.45 6.88
N ILE A 76 2.65 2.41 6.00
CA ILE A 76 3.41 3.57 5.58
C ILE A 76 3.48 3.55 4.06
N ALA A 77 3.18 4.67 3.42
CA ALA A 77 3.32 4.82 1.98
C ALA A 77 4.09 6.09 1.61
N PHE A 78 5.05 5.89 0.76
CA PHE A 78 5.85 6.92 0.12
C PHE A 78 5.35 7.09 -1.31
N ASN A 79 4.86 8.27 -1.64
CA ASN A 79 4.37 8.57 -2.97
C ASN A 79 5.44 9.35 -3.74
N ASP A 80 5.44 9.19 -5.07
CA ASP A 80 6.25 9.97 -6.01
C ASP A 80 7.76 9.92 -5.73
N ILE A 81 8.27 8.77 -5.29
CA ILE A 81 9.70 8.58 -5.09
C ILE A 81 10.38 8.44 -6.44
N ASN A 82 11.22 9.42 -6.79
CA ASN A 82 12.02 9.35 -8.00
C ASN A 82 13.20 8.38 -7.80
N TYR A 83 13.15 7.25 -8.49
CA TYR A 83 14.15 6.18 -8.40
C TYR A 83 14.67 5.78 -9.78
N PRO A 84 15.76 6.39 -10.27
CA PRO A 84 16.33 6.04 -11.58
C PRO A 84 16.82 4.57 -11.63
N PRO A 85 16.62 3.84 -12.73
CA PRO A 85 16.02 4.29 -14.01
C PRO A 85 14.48 4.20 -14.07
N TRP A 86 13.84 3.82 -12.95
CA TRP A 86 12.41 3.47 -12.86
C TRP A 86 11.46 4.69 -12.83
N GLY A 87 12.00 5.92 -12.70
CA GLY A 87 11.17 7.13 -12.60
C GLY A 87 10.45 7.24 -11.26
N LEU A 88 9.19 7.66 -11.27
CA LEU A 88 8.39 7.85 -10.07
C LEU A 88 7.78 6.52 -9.62
N LEU A 89 8.09 6.12 -8.41
CA LEU A 89 7.56 4.91 -7.79
C LEU A 89 6.68 5.25 -6.58
N ARG A 90 5.66 4.44 -6.34
CA ARG A 90 4.96 4.38 -5.06
C ARG A 90 5.46 3.16 -4.29
N ILE A 91 5.97 3.40 -3.09
CA ILE A 91 6.47 2.34 -2.19
C ILE A 91 5.56 2.32 -0.98
N SER A 92 5.03 1.17 -0.64
CA SER A 92 4.22 1.01 0.56
C SER A 92 4.69 -0.17 1.40
N GLN A 93 4.59 -0.01 2.71
CA GLN A 93 4.94 -1.03 3.68
C GLN A 93 3.79 -1.25 4.65
N ASN A 94 3.45 -2.50 4.83
CA ASN A 94 2.51 -2.94 5.84
C ASN A 94 3.28 -3.77 6.89
N PHE A 95 3.23 -3.30 8.14
CA PHE A 95 3.88 -3.92 9.28
C PHE A 95 2.82 -4.59 10.14
N LEU A 96 2.98 -5.87 10.40
CA LEU A 96 2.09 -6.64 11.27
C LEU A 96 2.79 -7.01 12.57
N GLY A 97 2.14 -6.72 13.69
CA GLY A 97 2.62 -7.05 15.02
C GLY A 97 3.96 -6.40 15.34
N VAL A 98 3.98 -5.07 15.42
CA VAL A 98 5.18 -4.30 15.77
C VAL A 98 5.30 -4.23 17.29
N ASN A 99 6.28 -4.94 17.84
CA ASN A 99 6.64 -4.84 19.25
C ASN A 99 7.51 -3.60 19.47
N THR A 100 7.05 -2.69 20.31
CA THR A 100 7.66 -1.38 20.56
C THR A 100 7.48 -0.99 22.03
N THR A 101 7.94 0.18 22.45
CA THR A 101 7.77 0.68 23.80
C THR A 101 6.91 1.94 23.82
N VAL A 102 6.26 2.21 24.96
CA VAL A 102 5.50 3.45 25.19
C VAL A 102 6.35 4.69 24.88
N GLU A 103 7.62 4.66 25.28
CA GLU A 103 8.54 5.77 25.07
C GLU A 103 8.76 6.04 23.58
N ARG A 104 9.03 5.01 22.78
CA ARG A 104 9.20 5.12 21.33
C ARG A 104 7.92 5.61 20.64
N LEU A 105 6.76 5.08 21.03
CA LEU A 105 5.47 5.58 20.50
C LEU A 105 5.26 7.07 20.80
N ASN A 106 5.64 7.51 22.00
CA ASN A 106 5.54 8.92 22.38
C ASN A 106 6.52 9.83 21.62
N GLN A 107 7.68 9.32 21.27
CA GLN A 107 8.70 10.03 20.50
C GLN A 107 8.42 10.01 19.00
N GLY A 108 7.60 9.09 18.52
CA GLY A 108 7.38 8.85 17.10
C GLY A 108 8.56 8.13 16.44
N GLU A 109 9.35 7.38 17.22
CA GLU A 109 10.51 6.63 16.77
C GLU A 109 10.26 5.13 16.91
N LEU A 110 10.30 4.41 15.81
CA LEU A 110 10.15 2.96 15.80
C LEU A 110 11.47 2.21 15.56
N ALA A 111 12.57 2.94 15.41
CA ALA A 111 13.89 2.33 15.25
C ALA A 111 14.22 1.39 16.41
N GLY A 112 14.62 0.16 16.09
CA GLY A 112 14.86 -0.89 17.07
C GLY A 112 13.62 -1.62 17.61
N SER A 113 12.43 -1.30 17.13
CA SER A 113 11.25 -2.14 17.28
C SER A 113 11.33 -3.35 16.34
N MET A 114 10.60 -4.41 16.65
CA MET A 114 10.58 -5.64 15.83
C MET A 114 9.20 -5.87 15.26
N ALA A 115 9.10 -6.11 13.97
CA ALA A 115 7.88 -6.50 13.31
C ALA A 115 7.83 -8.02 13.11
N LYS A 116 6.67 -8.65 13.36
CA LYS A 116 6.45 -10.07 13.05
C LYS A 116 6.49 -10.31 11.56
N GLN A 117 5.94 -9.38 10.79
CA GLN A 117 5.96 -9.41 9.34
C GLN A 117 5.98 -8.00 8.77
N VAL A 118 6.75 -7.80 7.73
CA VAL A 118 6.77 -6.59 6.90
C VAL A 118 6.51 -7.00 5.47
N ARG A 119 5.50 -6.40 4.85
CA ARG A 119 5.18 -6.56 3.45
C ARG A 119 5.45 -5.26 2.74
N THR A 120 6.46 -5.27 1.87
CA THR A 120 6.82 -4.11 1.05
C THR A 120 6.28 -4.29 -0.36
N ARG A 121 5.61 -3.27 -0.88
CA ARG A 121 5.08 -3.22 -2.24
C ARG A 121 5.63 -2.03 -2.99
N ILE A 122 6.00 -2.26 -4.24
CA ILE A 122 6.41 -1.23 -5.18
C ILE A 122 5.46 -1.27 -6.38
N ASN A 123 4.86 -0.13 -6.68
CA ASN A 123 4.04 0.04 -7.87
C ASN A 123 4.90 0.69 -8.96
N VAL A 124 5.05 -0.01 -10.07
CA VAL A 124 5.70 0.47 -11.29
C VAL A 124 4.60 0.78 -12.30
N ASP A 125 4.45 2.04 -12.65
CA ASP A 125 3.38 2.52 -13.52
C ASP A 125 3.65 2.27 -15.01
N ALA A 126 2.65 2.58 -15.85
CA ALA A 126 2.75 2.43 -17.29
C ALA A 126 3.87 3.29 -17.93
N VAL A 127 4.16 4.47 -17.36
CA VAL A 127 5.19 5.37 -17.87
C VAL A 127 6.58 4.74 -17.69
N SER A 128 6.84 4.22 -16.51
CA SER A 128 8.09 3.52 -16.17
C SER A 128 8.29 2.27 -17.04
N ILE A 129 7.22 1.49 -17.22
CA ILE A 129 7.23 0.30 -18.07
C ILE A 129 7.44 0.67 -19.54
N GLY A 130 6.77 1.72 -20.01
CA GLY A 130 6.93 2.24 -21.36
C GLY A 130 8.36 2.69 -21.65
N ALA A 131 8.98 3.37 -20.70
CA ALA A 131 10.40 3.74 -20.80
C ALA A 131 11.32 2.51 -20.90
N ALA A 132 11.07 1.48 -20.10
CA ALA A 132 11.85 0.23 -20.13
C ALA A 132 11.66 -0.59 -21.42
N LEU A 133 10.45 -0.57 -21.99
CA LEU A 133 10.14 -1.24 -23.26
C LEU A 133 10.54 -0.43 -24.50
N GLY A 134 10.84 0.86 -24.37
CA GLY A 134 10.98 1.77 -25.51
C GLY A 134 9.65 2.05 -26.23
N ILE A 135 8.53 1.97 -25.51
CA ILE A 135 7.17 2.23 -26.02
C ILE A 135 6.53 3.30 -25.13
N PRO A 136 6.79 4.59 -25.39
CA PRO A 136 6.42 5.67 -24.45
C PRO A 136 4.92 5.87 -24.28
N ASP A 137 4.09 5.37 -25.19
CA ASP A 137 2.63 5.42 -25.15
C ASP A 137 1.99 4.12 -24.65
N VAL A 138 2.75 3.28 -23.91
CA VAL A 138 2.22 2.02 -23.41
C VAL A 138 1.12 2.27 -22.38
N GLU A 139 0.05 1.52 -22.51
CA GLU A 139 -1.06 1.45 -21.56
C GLU A 139 -1.15 0.03 -21.02
N LEU A 140 -1.38 -0.10 -19.72
CA LEU A 140 -1.64 -1.37 -19.08
C LEU A 140 -3.14 -1.48 -18.73
N MET A 141 -3.73 -2.58 -19.11
CA MET A 141 -5.16 -2.84 -18.89
C MET A 141 -5.37 -4.22 -18.28
N HIS A 142 -6.45 -4.35 -17.53
CA HIS A 142 -6.86 -5.66 -17.03
C HIS A 142 -7.31 -6.54 -18.18
N PRO A 143 -6.87 -7.81 -18.26
CA PRO A 143 -7.24 -8.72 -19.37
C PRO A 143 -8.72 -9.10 -19.36
N TYR A 144 -9.36 -9.02 -18.19
CA TYR A 144 -10.76 -9.42 -18.00
C TYR A 144 -11.57 -8.23 -17.52
N ASP A 145 -12.64 -7.89 -18.23
CA ASP A 145 -13.58 -6.80 -17.86
C ASP A 145 -14.56 -7.28 -16.77
N ILE A 146 -14.05 -7.58 -15.58
CA ILE A 146 -14.85 -8.26 -14.55
C ILE A 146 -15.17 -7.40 -13.33
N SER A 147 -14.59 -6.22 -13.15
CA SER A 147 -14.89 -5.42 -11.96
C SER A 147 -14.46 -3.98 -12.10
N PRO A 148 -15.31 -3.00 -11.65
CA PRO A 148 -14.91 -1.59 -11.56
C PRO A 148 -13.73 -1.33 -10.63
N ARG A 149 -13.35 -2.28 -9.78
CA ARG A 149 -12.24 -2.16 -8.83
C ARG A 149 -10.95 -2.82 -9.29
N GLY A 150 -10.98 -3.59 -10.41
CA GLY A 150 -9.86 -4.42 -10.80
C GLY A 150 -9.49 -5.42 -9.69
N GLY A 151 -8.89 -6.52 -10.04
CA GLY A 151 -8.28 -7.48 -9.10
C GLY A 151 -6.81 -7.61 -9.45
N ASP A 152 -6.03 -8.26 -8.59
CA ASP A 152 -4.69 -8.69 -8.93
C ASP A 152 -4.79 -9.76 -10.02
N SER A 153 -3.96 -9.64 -11.05
CA SER A 153 -3.93 -10.58 -12.17
C SER A 153 -2.50 -11.01 -12.47
N ALA A 154 -2.35 -12.27 -12.88
CA ALA A 154 -1.11 -12.80 -13.43
C ALA A 154 -0.96 -12.52 -14.95
N GLU A 155 -1.93 -11.87 -15.56
CA GLU A 155 -1.92 -11.45 -16.96
C GLU A 155 -2.22 -9.95 -17.06
N VAL A 156 -1.70 -9.34 -18.11
CA VAL A 156 -1.90 -7.93 -18.41
C VAL A 156 -2.05 -7.75 -19.93
N VAL A 157 -2.94 -6.85 -20.33
CA VAL A 157 -2.98 -6.36 -21.71
C VAL A 157 -2.11 -5.12 -21.78
N LEU A 158 -1.11 -5.16 -22.66
CA LEU A 158 -0.30 -3.99 -23.02
C LEU A 158 -0.76 -3.47 -24.38
N ARG A 159 -0.98 -2.17 -24.47
CA ARG A 159 -1.29 -1.49 -25.73
C ARG A 159 -0.31 -0.35 -25.93
N GLY A 160 0.28 -0.25 -27.12
CA GLY A 160 1.22 0.81 -27.43
C GLY A 160 1.66 0.78 -28.87
N THR A 161 2.56 1.71 -29.22
CA THR A 161 3.11 1.89 -30.57
C THR A 161 4.60 1.58 -30.55
N PRO A 162 5.04 0.31 -30.74
CA PRO A 162 6.46 0.00 -30.88
C PRO A 162 7.06 0.74 -32.09
N GLU A 163 8.21 1.40 -31.89
CA GLU A 163 8.83 2.23 -32.89
C GLU A 163 9.16 1.45 -34.20
N GLN A 164 9.57 0.19 -34.04
CA GLN A 164 9.92 -0.68 -35.19
C GLN A 164 8.72 -1.01 -36.10
N ILE A 165 7.51 -0.99 -35.51
CA ILE A 165 6.27 -1.33 -36.24
C ILE A 165 5.54 -0.06 -36.70
N GLY A 166 5.59 1.02 -35.89
CA GLY A 166 4.97 2.30 -36.20
C GLY A 166 3.44 2.31 -36.19
N GLN A 167 2.81 1.25 -35.69
CA GLN A 167 1.36 1.12 -35.54
C GLN A 167 1.01 0.74 -34.11
N ARG A 168 -0.12 1.24 -33.62
CA ARG A 168 -0.61 0.94 -32.29
C ARG A 168 -1.43 -0.33 -32.29
N TYR A 169 -1.10 -1.26 -31.40
CA TYR A 169 -1.84 -2.51 -31.19
C TYR A 169 -1.70 -2.97 -29.74
N ALA A 170 -2.37 -4.05 -29.38
CA ALA A 170 -2.33 -4.61 -28.04
C ALA A 170 -1.90 -6.07 -28.05
N VAL A 171 -1.29 -6.48 -26.95
CA VAL A 171 -0.88 -7.85 -26.68
C VAL A 171 -1.37 -8.27 -25.31
N LEU A 172 -1.74 -9.55 -25.16
CA LEU A 172 -1.95 -10.21 -23.89
C LEU A 172 -0.62 -10.84 -23.47
N ALA A 173 -0.18 -10.56 -22.27
CA ALA A 173 1.07 -11.04 -21.72
C ALA A 173 0.88 -11.69 -20.35
N HIS A 174 1.59 -12.79 -20.09
CA HIS A 174 1.77 -13.32 -18.76
C HIS A 174 2.83 -12.53 -18.01
N ILE A 175 2.58 -12.28 -16.73
CA ILE A 175 3.58 -11.77 -15.78
C ILE A 175 3.99 -12.92 -14.87
N ARG A 176 5.30 -13.15 -14.78
CA ARG A 176 5.88 -14.24 -13.98
C ARG A 176 7.05 -13.72 -13.18
N LEU A 177 7.24 -14.39 -12.05
CA LEU A 177 8.43 -14.23 -11.22
C LEU A 177 9.09 -15.59 -11.08
N ASP A 178 10.33 -15.72 -11.51
CA ASP A 178 11.11 -16.94 -11.42
C ASP A 178 12.44 -16.66 -10.73
N ASN A 179 12.61 -17.17 -9.51
CA ASN A 179 13.79 -16.95 -8.68
C ASN A 179 14.19 -15.47 -8.54
N GLY A 180 13.18 -14.60 -8.36
CA GLY A 180 13.37 -13.16 -8.25
C GLY A 180 13.60 -12.42 -9.58
N VAL A 181 13.60 -13.12 -10.71
CA VAL A 181 13.64 -12.52 -12.04
C VAL A 181 12.23 -12.34 -12.55
N PHE A 182 11.86 -11.10 -12.81
CA PHE A 182 10.59 -10.76 -13.45
C PHE A 182 10.63 -11.07 -14.94
N GLN A 183 9.53 -11.59 -15.47
CA GLN A 183 9.36 -11.89 -16.88
C GLN A 183 7.97 -11.42 -17.34
N LEU A 184 7.96 -10.57 -18.37
CA LEU A 184 6.78 -10.18 -19.12
C LEU A 184 6.81 -10.94 -20.44
N ILE A 185 5.86 -11.87 -20.63
CA ILE A 185 5.86 -12.83 -21.74
C ILE A 185 4.59 -12.61 -22.56
N PRO A 186 4.65 -11.80 -23.63
CA PRO A 186 3.52 -11.65 -24.54
C PRO A 186 3.28 -12.95 -25.30
N HIS A 187 2.01 -13.34 -25.42
CA HIS A 187 1.64 -14.63 -26.02
C HIS A 187 0.45 -14.56 -26.98
N HIS A 188 -0.33 -13.47 -26.98
CA HIS A 188 -1.47 -13.31 -27.85
C HIS A 188 -1.58 -11.89 -28.39
N LEU A 189 -1.87 -11.74 -29.67
CA LEU A 189 -2.06 -10.47 -30.34
C LEU A 189 -3.54 -10.04 -30.28
N ILE A 190 -3.78 -8.76 -30.02
CA ILE A 190 -5.10 -8.15 -29.98
C ILE A 190 -5.05 -6.94 -30.95
N ASP A 191 -5.97 -6.94 -31.95
CA ASP A 191 -6.07 -5.84 -32.94
C ASP A 191 -4.72 -5.48 -33.63
N ALA A 192 -3.88 -6.50 -33.88
CA ALA A 192 -2.55 -6.31 -34.42
C ALA A 192 -2.59 -6.09 -35.95
N PRO A 193 -1.60 -5.34 -36.53
CA PRO A 193 -1.43 -5.23 -37.97
C PRO A 193 -1.02 -6.59 -38.57
N PRO A 194 -1.16 -6.75 -39.90
CA PRO A 194 -0.62 -7.92 -40.58
C PRO A 194 0.88 -8.05 -40.36
N GLY A 195 1.34 -9.24 -39.99
CA GLY A 195 2.76 -9.50 -39.75
C GLY A 195 3.01 -10.89 -39.20
N VAL A 196 4.27 -11.17 -38.89
CA VAL A 196 4.65 -12.40 -38.22
C VAL A 196 4.44 -12.24 -36.71
N ASP A 197 3.64 -13.10 -36.10
CA ASP A 197 3.29 -13.01 -34.68
C ASP A 197 4.51 -12.86 -33.75
N ALA A 198 5.58 -13.58 -34.04
CA ALA A 198 6.81 -13.50 -33.23
C ALA A 198 7.47 -12.10 -33.28
N GLU A 199 7.41 -11.41 -34.42
CA GLU A 199 7.96 -10.06 -34.59
C GLU A 199 7.08 -9.02 -33.92
N LEU A 200 5.75 -9.21 -33.94
CA LEU A 200 4.78 -8.32 -33.30
C LEU A 200 4.75 -8.48 -31.77
N LEU A 201 5.05 -9.67 -31.26
CA LEU A 201 5.12 -9.91 -29.82
C LEU A 201 6.43 -9.47 -29.19
N ALA A 202 7.54 -9.51 -29.95
CA ALA A 202 8.89 -9.24 -29.43
C ALA A 202 9.06 -7.89 -28.71
N PRO A 203 8.52 -6.76 -29.19
CA PRO A 203 8.69 -5.45 -28.55
C PRO A 203 8.11 -5.36 -27.13
N PHE A 204 7.13 -6.17 -26.80
CA PHE A 204 6.49 -6.21 -25.49
C PHE A 204 7.12 -7.23 -24.53
N ARG A 205 8.19 -7.90 -24.93
CA ARG A 205 8.91 -8.85 -24.07
C ARG A 205 9.91 -8.11 -23.20
N TRP A 206 9.87 -8.40 -21.90
CA TRP A 206 10.77 -7.75 -20.96
C TRP A 206 11.12 -8.68 -19.78
N SER A 207 12.34 -8.57 -19.28
CA SER A 207 12.74 -9.25 -18.04
C SER A 207 13.84 -8.48 -17.34
N PHE A 208 13.85 -8.54 -16.01
CA PHE A 208 14.89 -7.95 -15.17
C PHE A 208 14.95 -8.65 -13.79
N ASP A 209 16.07 -8.50 -13.10
CA ASP A 209 16.22 -8.96 -11.72
C ASP A 209 15.55 -7.96 -10.77
N THR A 210 14.63 -8.43 -9.92
CA THR A 210 13.90 -7.56 -9.00
C THR A 210 14.77 -6.96 -7.89
N ARG A 211 16.06 -7.33 -7.77
CA ARG A 211 17.06 -6.61 -6.98
C ARG A 211 17.36 -5.20 -7.50
N GLU A 212 17.00 -4.90 -8.75
CA GLU A 212 17.08 -3.56 -9.33
C GLU A 212 16.01 -2.61 -8.78
N LEU A 213 14.94 -3.16 -8.19
CA LEU A 213 13.92 -2.38 -7.50
C LEU A 213 14.38 -2.05 -6.06
N PRO A 214 13.89 -0.94 -5.49
CA PRO A 214 14.16 -0.59 -4.10
C PRO A 214 13.37 -1.47 -3.11
N LEU A 215 13.49 -2.79 -3.23
CA LEU A 215 12.95 -3.78 -2.30
C LEU A 215 14.03 -4.20 -1.29
N PRO A 216 13.67 -4.53 -0.05
CA PRO A 216 14.65 -5.01 0.95
C PRO A 216 15.26 -6.37 0.58
N GLN A 217 14.61 -7.13 -0.28
CA GLN A 217 15.08 -8.38 -0.89
C GLN A 217 14.40 -8.56 -2.25
N GLN A 218 14.77 -9.60 -3.00
CA GLN A 218 14.07 -9.92 -4.25
C GLN A 218 12.57 -10.07 -4.02
N ALA A 219 11.76 -9.67 -5.01
CA ALA A 219 10.33 -9.87 -4.96
C ALA A 219 9.97 -11.35 -4.81
N ASP A 220 8.97 -11.64 -4.02
CA ASP A 220 8.38 -12.98 -3.86
C ASP A 220 7.01 -13.09 -4.57
N ALA A 221 6.42 -11.97 -4.96
CA ALA A 221 5.21 -11.92 -5.76
C ALA A 221 5.21 -10.74 -6.74
N VAL A 222 4.50 -10.92 -7.85
CA VAL A 222 4.20 -9.87 -8.82
C VAL A 222 2.77 -10.03 -9.32
N ALA A 223 2.06 -8.91 -9.48
CA ALA A 223 0.71 -8.86 -10.01
C ALA A 223 0.48 -7.57 -10.81
N TYR A 224 -0.48 -7.60 -11.73
CA TYR A 224 -1.05 -6.37 -12.28
C TYR A 224 -2.18 -5.90 -11.38
N SER A 225 -2.16 -4.64 -10.98
CA SER A 225 -3.21 -4.01 -10.16
C SER A 225 -3.28 -2.52 -10.42
N GLY A 226 -4.48 -1.99 -10.68
CA GLY A 226 -4.74 -0.55 -10.75
C GLY A 226 -3.95 0.22 -11.82
N GLY A 227 -3.62 -0.38 -12.96
CA GLY A 227 -2.84 0.26 -14.03
C GLY A 227 -1.32 0.18 -13.85
N SER A 228 -0.86 -0.58 -12.86
CA SER A 228 0.56 -0.74 -12.51
C SER A 228 0.94 -2.21 -12.39
N LEU A 229 2.21 -2.52 -12.53
CA LEU A 229 2.79 -3.77 -12.04
C LEU A 229 3.19 -3.56 -10.56
N VAL A 230 2.71 -4.44 -9.72
CA VAL A 230 2.96 -4.42 -8.28
C VAL A 230 3.92 -5.54 -7.92
N PHE A 231 5.08 -5.17 -7.43
CA PHE A 231 6.09 -6.10 -6.92
C PHE A 231 6.00 -6.11 -5.40
N GLU A 232 5.98 -7.29 -4.83
CA GLU A 232 5.85 -7.48 -3.38
C GLU A 232 6.99 -8.32 -2.85
N CYS A 233 7.48 -7.97 -1.66
CA CYS A 233 8.29 -8.88 -0.86
C CYS A 233 7.82 -8.91 0.59
N THR A 234 7.92 -10.08 1.21
CA THR A 234 7.48 -10.31 2.58
C THR A 234 8.65 -10.77 3.44
N GLN A 235 8.96 -10.00 4.46
CA GLN A 235 9.97 -10.34 5.46
C GLN A 235 9.29 -10.73 6.79
N ARG A 236 9.92 -11.58 7.57
CA ARG A 236 9.40 -12.02 8.87
C ARG A 236 10.45 -11.83 9.97
N SER A 237 9.97 -11.40 11.15
CA SER A 237 10.80 -11.20 12.34
C SER A 237 12.00 -10.29 12.07
N VAL A 238 11.72 -9.11 11.49
CA VAL A 238 12.72 -8.13 11.09
C VAL A 238 12.60 -6.86 11.93
N PRO A 239 13.71 -6.13 12.14
CA PRO A 239 13.65 -4.81 12.74
C PRO A 239 12.79 -3.87 11.89
N VAL A 240 12.08 -2.96 12.56
CA VAL A 240 11.35 -1.89 11.89
C VAL A 240 12.36 -0.82 11.47
N GLU A 241 12.58 -0.75 10.18
CA GLU A 241 13.33 0.32 9.56
C GLU A 241 12.36 1.24 8.87
N VAL A 242 12.10 2.39 9.50
CA VAL A 242 11.22 3.44 8.98
C VAL A 242 12.10 4.64 8.68
N GLY A 243 12.11 5.06 7.43
CA GLY A 243 12.99 6.16 7.02
C GLY A 243 13.43 5.97 5.59
N PRO A 244 14.47 6.62 5.11
CA PRO A 244 15.02 6.33 3.78
C PRO A 244 15.46 4.88 3.76
N LEU A 245 14.48 4.03 3.43
CA LEU A 245 14.56 2.56 3.44
C LEU A 245 15.66 2.06 2.52
N TYR A 246 16.18 2.99 1.70
CA TYR A 246 17.17 2.71 0.70
C TYR A 246 18.15 3.88 0.63
N PRO A 247 19.45 3.65 0.76
CA PRO A 247 20.48 4.69 0.74
C PRO A 247 20.50 5.52 -0.57
N ASN A 248 19.70 5.13 -1.56
CA ASN A 248 19.58 5.82 -2.83
C ASN A 248 18.34 6.74 -2.94
N ILE A 249 17.36 6.65 -2.03
CA ILE A 249 16.16 7.52 -2.08
C ILE A 249 16.53 8.98 -1.76
N GLU A 250 17.43 9.22 -0.81
CA GLU A 250 17.90 10.57 -0.51
C GLU A 250 18.62 11.23 -1.70
N LYS A 251 19.27 10.46 -2.56
CA LYS A 251 19.96 10.97 -3.77
C LYS A 251 19.00 11.23 -4.93
N ALA A 252 17.79 10.68 -4.89
CA ALA A 252 16.79 10.82 -5.94
C ALA A 252 15.89 12.06 -5.80
N GLN A 253 15.95 12.76 -4.66
CA GLN A 253 15.10 13.95 -4.38
C GLN A 253 15.74 15.29 -4.72
N TYR A 254 16.98 15.33 -5.29
CA TYR A 254 17.68 16.57 -5.64
C TYR A 254 18.10 16.62 -7.10
#